data_aadbf71daef652dd6f6ca8d508f40947
#
_entry.id   aadbf71daef652dd6f6ca8d508f40947
#
_cell.length_a   1.000
_cell.length_b   1.000
_cell.length_c   1.000
_cell.angle_alpha   90.00
_cell.angle_beta   90.00
_cell.angle_gamma   90.00
#
_symmetry.space_group_name_H-M   'P 1'
#
loop_
_entity.id
_entity.type
_entity.pdbx_description
1 polymer ?
#
loop_
_entity_poly.entity_id
_entity_poly.type
_entity_poly.pdbx_seq_one_letter_code
_entity_poly.pdbx_strand_id
1 'polypeptide(L)'
;MTIKKNAYVVLDTETSGFSKLVFDLGWITRDKKGNVIDSASYLMLDVIATERPYFIHKVKGYTSKARKSDKFKLTNFATVRRLFNKHIESLLDANYRVILCAYNGRFDCDALATTTKRMTKEKTFLDHKVELMDIWGNWVNSSPKSYTAPLTASKKWFSSSAENVYRFEYQEPNFVEQHTALEDCKVETKILDKVLARKKKLRIVKNPKDFESFWSFNSKLEVAT
;
A
#
# COMPACT_ATOMS: atom_id res chain seq x y z
N MET A 1 15.77 28.82 -0.40
CA MET A 1 14.69 27.79 -0.49
C MET A 1 14.81 26.86 0.70
N THR A 2 13.82 26.80 1.55
CA THR A 2 13.81 25.89 2.70
C THR A 2 13.61 24.45 2.17
N ILE A 3 14.54 23.54 2.49
CA ILE A 3 14.40 22.12 2.09
C ILE A 3 13.23 21.53 2.85
N LYS A 4 12.17 21.13 2.13
CA LYS A 4 11.01 20.45 2.73
C LYS A 4 11.44 19.10 3.29
N LYS A 5 10.93 18.74 4.47
CA LYS A 5 11.07 17.39 5.01
C LYS A 5 10.14 16.44 4.25
N ASN A 6 10.59 15.22 3.97
CA ASN A 6 9.73 14.22 3.35
C ASN A 6 8.82 13.58 4.39
N ALA A 7 7.53 13.47 4.06
CA ALA A 7 6.58 12.59 4.71
C ALA A 7 6.24 11.45 3.73
N TYR A 8 6.51 10.21 4.14
CA TYR A 8 6.14 9.00 3.39
C TYR A 8 4.83 8.49 3.98
N VAL A 9 3.78 8.51 3.17
CA VAL A 9 2.46 7.99 3.54
C VAL A 9 2.33 6.62 2.89
N VAL A 10 2.64 5.55 3.62
CA VAL A 10 2.47 4.17 3.17
C VAL A 10 1.01 3.81 3.35
N LEU A 11 0.34 3.44 2.28
CA LEU A 11 -1.05 2.99 2.30
C LEU A 11 -1.18 1.62 1.66
N ASP A 12 -2.11 0.84 2.16
CA ASP A 12 -2.54 -0.42 1.57
C ASP A 12 -4.06 -0.51 1.55
N THR A 13 -4.59 -1.29 0.59
CA THR A 13 -6.02 -1.49 0.40
C THR A 13 -6.40 -2.94 0.29
N GLU A 14 -7.43 -3.35 1.05
CA GLU A 14 -8.10 -4.62 0.82
C GLU A 14 -9.35 -4.43 -0.04
N THR A 15 -9.48 -5.28 -1.06
CA THR A 15 -10.51 -5.11 -2.08
C THR A 15 -11.50 -6.27 -2.15
N SER A 16 -12.68 -5.97 -2.68
CA SER A 16 -13.81 -6.89 -2.82
C SER A 16 -13.70 -7.86 -4.02
N GLY A 17 -12.50 -8.28 -4.41
CA GLY A 17 -12.34 -9.28 -5.50
C GLY A 17 -12.68 -8.73 -6.88
N PHE A 18 -13.77 -9.19 -7.53
CA PHE A 18 -14.05 -8.86 -8.93
C PHE A 18 -14.26 -7.38 -9.22
N SER A 19 -14.97 -6.67 -8.38
CA SER A 19 -15.23 -5.24 -8.57
C SER A 19 -14.09 -4.35 -8.11
N LYS A 20 -13.11 -4.91 -7.38
CA LYS A 20 -11.95 -4.20 -6.82
C LYS A 20 -12.35 -2.97 -5.99
N LEU A 21 -13.49 -3.03 -5.30
CA LEU A 21 -13.90 -1.97 -4.39
C LEU A 21 -13.15 -2.09 -3.07
N VAL A 22 -12.56 -1.01 -2.62
CA VAL A 22 -11.80 -0.93 -1.38
C VAL A 22 -12.74 -0.97 -0.19
N PHE A 23 -12.66 -2.01 0.64
CA PHE A 23 -13.45 -2.16 1.87
C PHE A 23 -12.65 -1.95 3.15
N ASP A 24 -11.32 -2.09 3.10
CA ASP A 24 -10.40 -1.74 4.16
C ASP A 24 -9.30 -0.84 3.60
N LEU A 25 -8.97 0.23 4.31
CA LEU A 25 -7.89 1.14 3.99
C LEU A 25 -7.07 1.42 5.25
N GLY A 26 -5.78 1.11 5.18
CA GLY A 26 -4.80 1.45 6.19
C GLY A 26 -3.79 2.47 5.68
N TRP A 27 -3.22 3.26 6.59
CA TRP A 27 -2.02 4.03 6.28
C TRP A 27 -1.13 4.22 7.48
N ILE A 28 0.15 4.39 7.20
CA ILE A 28 1.17 4.81 8.16
C ILE A 28 1.94 5.96 7.52
N THR A 29 1.94 7.11 8.19
CA THR A 29 2.75 8.26 7.81
C THR A 29 4.00 8.31 8.65
N ARG A 30 5.16 8.45 8.01
CA ARG A 30 6.46 8.49 8.68
C ARG A 30 7.41 9.48 8.04
N ASP A 31 8.40 9.91 8.78
CA ASP A 31 9.54 10.66 8.25
C ASP A 31 10.62 9.73 7.63
N LYS A 32 11.66 10.31 7.06
CA LYS A 32 12.78 9.55 6.49
C LYS A 32 13.56 8.72 7.53
N LYS A 33 13.50 9.10 8.81
CA LYS A 33 14.20 8.40 9.89
C LYS A 33 13.41 7.22 10.46
N GLY A 34 12.15 7.05 10.03
CA GLY A 34 11.27 6.00 10.49
C GLY A 34 10.34 6.41 11.64
N ASN A 35 10.39 7.67 12.08
CA ASN A 35 9.48 8.13 13.11
C ASN A 35 8.06 8.20 12.55
N VAL A 36 7.14 7.49 13.18
CA VAL A 36 5.72 7.51 12.81
C VAL A 36 5.11 8.84 13.22
N ILE A 37 4.46 9.51 12.26
CA ILE A 37 3.76 10.78 12.44
C ILE A 37 2.28 10.51 12.72
N ASP A 38 1.67 9.59 11.97
CA ASP A 38 0.27 9.20 12.08
C ASP A 38 0.04 7.79 11.55
N SER A 39 -1.01 7.13 12.02
CA SER A 39 -1.48 5.86 11.46
C SER A 39 -2.98 5.71 11.65
N ALA A 40 -3.64 5.07 10.68
CA ALA A 40 -5.08 4.80 10.79
C ALA A 40 -5.47 3.54 10.02
N SER A 41 -6.62 2.97 10.42
CA SER A 41 -7.26 1.84 9.76
C SER A 41 -8.76 2.03 9.75
N TYR A 42 -9.39 1.86 8.58
CA TYR A 42 -10.81 2.06 8.39
C TYR A 42 -11.43 0.94 7.59
N LEU A 43 -12.53 0.40 8.15
CA LEU A 43 -13.36 -0.58 7.47
C LEU A 43 -14.64 0.10 6.96
N MET A 44 -14.91 -0.04 5.66
CA MET A 44 -16.00 0.67 4.97
C MET A 44 -17.23 -0.21 4.83
N LEU A 45 -18.20 -0.02 5.72
CA LEU A 45 -19.41 -0.84 5.81
C LEU A 45 -20.33 -0.71 4.61
N ASP A 46 -20.38 0.46 3.98
CA ASP A 46 -21.17 0.71 2.77
C ASP A 46 -20.63 -0.07 1.57
N VAL A 47 -19.32 -0.19 1.42
CA VAL A 47 -18.70 -1.03 0.39
C VAL A 47 -18.99 -2.50 0.66
N ILE A 48 -18.83 -2.97 1.90
CA ILE A 48 -19.12 -4.34 2.31
C ILE A 48 -20.59 -4.69 2.02
N ALA A 49 -21.51 -3.76 2.29
CA ALA A 49 -22.95 -3.96 2.03
C ALA A 49 -23.28 -4.04 0.53
N THR A 50 -22.52 -3.38 -0.32
CA THR A 50 -22.70 -3.34 -1.78
C THR A 50 -22.28 -4.66 -2.46
N GLU A 51 -21.26 -5.34 -1.93
CA GLU A 51 -20.59 -6.49 -2.56
C GLU A 51 -20.95 -7.85 -1.91
N ARG A 52 -22.12 -7.97 -1.36
CA ARG A 52 -22.56 -9.03 -0.44
C ARG A 52 -22.30 -10.51 -0.77
N PRO A 53 -22.32 -11.05 -1.99
CA PRO A 53 -22.31 -12.52 -2.12
C PRO A 53 -20.94 -13.18 -2.02
N TYR A 54 -19.90 -12.56 -2.53
CA TYR A 54 -18.58 -13.20 -2.69
C TYR A 54 -17.70 -13.14 -1.44
N PHE A 55 -17.97 -12.19 -0.54
CA PHE A 55 -17.09 -11.81 0.55
C PHE A 55 -17.49 -12.32 1.93
N ILE A 56 -18.66 -12.94 2.07
CA ILE A 56 -19.18 -13.31 3.39
C ILE A 56 -18.19 -14.14 4.22
N HIS A 57 -17.37 -14.98 3.60
CA HIS A 57 -16.40 -15.80 4.34
C HIS A 57 -15.15 -15.01 4.77
N LYS A 58 -14.56 -14.23 3.86
CA LYS A 58 -13.39 -13.38 4.18
C LYS A 58 -13.79 -12.24 5.12
N VAL A 59 -14.90 -11.58 4.84
CA VAL A 59 -15.44 -10.46 5.62
C VAL A 59 -16.03 -10.89 6.97
N LYS A 60 -16.59 -12.08 7.13
CA LYS A 60 -17.04 -12.56 8.47
C LYS A 60 -15.88 -12.73 9.43
N GLY A 61 -14.77 -13.30 8.97
CA GLY A 61 -13.54 -13.36 9.78
C GLY A 61 -13.01 -11.97 10.13
N TYR A 62 -13.04 -11.06 9.16
CA TYR A 62 -12.59 -9.69 9.28
C TYR A 62 -13.48 -8.85 10.20
N THR A 63 -14.78 -8.81 9.96
CA THR A 63 -15.73 -8.02 10.78
C THR A 63 -15.85 -8.54 12.21
N SER A 64 -15.69 -9.85 12.46
CA SER A 64 -15.67 -10.38 13.81
C SER A 64 -14.38 -9.99 14.56
N LYS A 65 -13.23 -9.96 13.88
CA LYS A 65 -11.96 -9.44 14.40
C LYS A 65 -12.02 -7.93 14.61
N ALA A 66 -12.59 -7.18 13.66
CA ALA A 66 -12.72 -5.73 13.72
C ALA A 66 -13.62 -5.28 14.88
N ARG A 67 -14.74 -5.97 15.10
CA ARG A 67 -15.65 -5.67 16.23
C ARG A 67 -15.07 -5.99 17.60
N LYS A 68 -14.08 -6.87 17.66
CA LYS A 68 -13.41 -7.28 18.91
C LYS A 68 -12.11 -6.53 19.18
N SER A 69 -11.63 -5.77 18.20
CA SER A 69 -10.40 -4.99 18.35
C SER A 69 -10.69 -3.52 18.14
N ASP A 70 -10.21 -2.66 19.03
CA ASP A 70 -10.24 -1.20 18.88
C ASP A 70 -9.35 -0.71 17.71
N LYS A 71 -8.78 -1.64 16.93
CA LYS A 71 -7.83 -1.34 15.84
C LYS A 71 -8.49 -0.80 14.59
N PHE A 72 -9.77 -1.09 14.34
CA PHE A 72 -10.48 -0.67 13.14
C PHE A 72 -11.57 0.36 13.48
N LYS A 73 -11.58 1.45 12.74
CA LYS A 73 -12.68 2.42 12.78
C LYS A 73 -13.69 2.05 11.69
N LEU A 74 -14.92 1.75 12.11
CA LEU A 74 -16.01 1.41 11.19
C LEU A 74 -16.65 2.69 10.67
N THR A 75 -16.76 2.84 9.35
CA THR A 75 -17.34 4.04 8.74
C THR A 75 -17.78 3.77 7.28
N ASN A 76 -18.03 4.80 6.50
CA ASN A 76 -18.30 4.72 5.07
C ASN A 76 -17.13 5.27 4.24
N PHE A 77 -17.10 4.90 2.97
CA PHE A 77 -16.00 5.27 2.06
C PHE A 77 -15.84 6.80 1.91
N ALA A 78 -16.95 7.53 1.78
CA ALA A 78 -16.89 8.98 1.63
C ALA A 78 -16.23 9.67 2.84
N THR A 79 -16.51 9.18 4.04
CA THR A 79 -15.87 9.65 5.28
C THR A 79 -14.36 9.33 5.29
N VAL A 80 -13.97 8.10 4.91
CA VAL A 80 -12.55 7.73 4.85
C VAL A 80 -11.80 8.60 3.85
N ARG A 81 -12.36 8.80 2.65
CA ARG A 81 -11.78 9.70 1.64
C ARG A 81 -11.55 11.10 2.21
N ARG A 82 -12.55 11.67 2.88
CA ARG A 82 -12.44 13.01 3.49
C ARG A 82 -11.38 13.06 4.58
N LEU A 83 -11.31 12.06 5.45
CA LEU A 83 -10.32 12.00 6.54
C LEU A 83 -8.90 11.85 5.99
N PHE A 84 -8.72 11.03 4.97
CA PHE A 84 -7.42 10.86 4.31
C PHE A 84 -6.96 12.16 3.63
N ASN A 85 -7.85 12.83 2.89
CA ASN A 85 -7.51 14.10 2.25
C ASN A 85 -7.20 15.21 3.27
N LYS A 86 -7.92 15.27 4.39
CA LYS A 86 -7.60 16.18 5.50
C LYS A 86 -6.22 15.87 6.11
N HIS A 87 -5.86 14.59 6.22
CA HIS A 87 -4.53 14.20 6.69
C HIS A 87 -3.44 14.67 5.70
N ILE A 88 -3.62 14.44 4.39
CA ILE A 88 -2.68 14.94 3.37
C ILE A 88 -2.55 16.46 3.42
N GLU A 89 -3.67 17.19 3.52
CA GLU A 89 -3.71 18.65 3.65
C GLU A 89 -2.88 19.12 4.86
N SER A 90 -3.08 18.51 6.03
CA SER A 90 -2.33 18.86 7.24
C SER A 90 -0.81 18.68 7.10
N LEU A 91 -0.37 17.67 6.35
CA LEU A 91 1.05 17.47 6.05
C LEU A 91 1.59 18.54 5.11
N LEU A 92 0.81 18.93 4.09
CA LEU A 92 1.18 19.98 3.16
C LEU A 92 1.28 21.35 3.87
N ASP A 93 0.31 21.67 4.75
CA ASP A 93 0.30 22.89 5.57
C ASP A 93 1.49 22.93 6.55
N ALA A 94 1.89 21.77 7.09
CA ALA A 94 3.09 21.63 7.89
C ALA A 94 4.40 21.65 7.06
N ASN A 95 4.30 22.04 5.77
CA ASN A 95 5.41 22.18 4.84
C ASN A 95 6.19 20.89 4.57
N TYR A 96 5.52 19.72 4.63
CA TYR A 96 6.13 18.47 4.17
C TYR A 96 6.03 18.34 2.64
N ARG A 97 7.03 17.66 2.06
CA ARG A 97 6.93 17.03 0.73
C ARG A 97 6.27 15.67 0.92
N VAL A 98 5.02 15.55 0.52
CA VAL A 98 4.25 14.31 0.71
C VAL A 98 4.51 13.35 -0.45
N ILE A 99 4.90 12.12 -0.10
CA ILE A 99 5.12 11.01 -1.03
C ILE A 99 4.19 9.88 -0.60
N LEU A 100 3.18 9.60 -1.42
CA LEU A 100 2.27 8.49 -1.21
C LEU A 100 2.91 7.21 -1.73
N CYS A 101 3.01 6.20 -0.88
CA CYS A 101 3.71 4.96 -1.13
C CYS A 101 2.75 3.76 -1.00
N ALA A 102 2.89 2.77 -1.88
CA ALA A 102 2.21 1.48 -1.75
C ALA A 102 3.09 0.37 -2.35
N TYR A 103 2.87 -0.88 -1.96
CA TYR A 103 3.71 -1.99 -2.42
C TYR A 103 3.47 -2.35 -3.89
N ASN A 104 2.30 -2.23 -4.39
CA ASN A 104 1.94 -2.32 -5.81
C ASN A 104 1.08 -1.11 -6.15
N GLY A 105 1.70 0.06 -6.10
CA GLY A 105 1.00 1.34 -6.06
C GLY A 105 0.00 1.58 -7.19
N ARG A 106 0.19 0.93 -8.34
CA ARG A 106 -0.79 0.99 -9.42
C ARG A 106 -2.11 0.30 -9.04
N PHE A 107 -2.04 -0.86 -8.38
CA PHE A 107 -3.23 -1.59 -7.95
C PHE A 107 -4.06 -0.76 -6.98
N ASP A 108 -3.43 -0.20 -5.95
CA ASP A 108 -4.12 0.60 -4.94
C ASP A 108 -4.73 1.88 -5.52
N CYS A 109 -3.98 2.57 -6.38
CA CYS A 109 -4.49 3.75 -7.07
C CYS A 109 -5.72 3.44 -7.94
N ASP A 110 -5.69 2.34 -8.70
CA ASP A 110 -6.79 1.92 -9.57
C ASP A 110 -8.01 1.47 -8.73
N ALA A 111 -7.79 0.77 -7.62
CA ALA A 111 -8.85 0.34 -6.70
C ALA A 111 -9.53 1.54 -6.02
N LEU A 112 -8.75 2.49 -5.52
CA LEU A 112 -9.26 3.73 -4.92
C LEU A 112 -10.02 4.59 -5.94
N ALA A 113 -9.51 4.72 -7.16
CA ALA A 113 -10.21 5.45 -8.23
C ALA A 113 -11.55 4.79 -8.60
N THR A 114 -11.57 3.46 -8.73
CA THR A 114 -12.77 2.67 -9.02
C THR A 114 -13.81 2.84 -7.91
N THR A 115 -13.37 2.74 -6.65
CA THR A 115 -14.26 2.88 -5.48
C THR A 115 -14.79 4.30 -5.38
N THR A 116 -13.93 5.31 -5.59
CA THR A 116 -14.35 6.72 -5.58
C THR A 116 -15.46 6.99 -6.57
N LYS A 117 -15.28 6.54 -7.81
CA LYS A 117 -16.28 6.69 -8.89
C LYS A 117 -17.61 6.03 -8.54
N ARG A 118 -17.58 4.88 -7.84
CA ARG A 118 -18.78 4.10 -7.52
C ARG A 118 -19.49 4.57 -6.26
N MET A 119 -18.73 4.96 -5.23
CA MET A 119 -19.27 5.24 -3.89
C MET A 119 -19.49 6.73 -3.61
N THR A 120 -18.96 7.61 -4.48
CA THR A 120 -19.08 9.07 -4.32
C THR A 120 -19.43 9.75 -5.64
N LYS A 121 -19.62 11.08 -5.60
CA LYS A 121 -19.74 11.91 -6.81
C LYS A 121 -18.39 12.49 -7.25
N GLU A 122 -17.32 12.17 -6.52
CA GLU A 122 -15.99 12.71 -6.77
C GLU A 122 -15.30 12.01 -7.95
N LYS A 123 -14.44 12.74 -8.65
CA LYS A 123 -13.69 12.21 -9.80
C LYS A 123 -12.41 11.50 -9.40
N THR A 124 -11.81 11.91 -8.27
CA THR A 124 -10.51 11.44 -7.79
C THR A 124 -10.57 11.10 -6.31
N PHE A 125 -9.78 10.13 -5.87
CA PHE A 125 -9.64 9.83 -4.46
C PHE A 125 -8.92 10.98 -3.72
N LEU A 126 -7.83 11.47 -4.31
CA LEU A 126 -7.04 12.57 -3.75
C LEU A 126 -7.56 13.92 -4.26
N ASP A 127 -7.68 14.88 -3.36
CA ASP A 127 -8.00 16.28 -3.68
C ASP A 127 -6.72 17.08 -3.96
N HIS A 128 -5.57 16.62 -3.51
CA HIS A 128 -4.27 17.26 -3.66
C HIS A 128 -3.37 16.49 -4.61
N LYS A 129 -2.53 17.21 -5.36
CA LYS A 129 -1.45 16.61 -6.14
C LYS A 129 -0.30 16.27 -5.20
N VAL A 130 -0.01 14.99 -5.05
CA VAL A 130 1.13 14.46 -4.31
C VAL A 130 2.02 13.64 -5.21
N GLU A 131 3.24 13.40 -4.79
CA GLU A 131 4.13 12.46 -5.45
C GLU A 131 3.80 11.03 -5.06
N LEU A 132 4.04 10.08 -5.95
CA LEU A 132 3.70 8.68 -5.78
C LEU A 132 4.96 7.82 -5.87
N MET A 133 5.07 6.79 -5.04
CA MET A 133 6.17 5.85 -5.05
C MET A 133 5.66 4.41 -4.95
N ASP A 134 6.03 3.59 -5.91
CA ASP A 134 5.84 2.15 -5.85
C ASP A 134 7.00 1.53 -5.05
N ILE A 135 6.70 1.00 -3.86
CA ILE A 135 7.70 0.38 -2.98
C ILE A 135 8.26 -0.87 -3.64
N TRP A 136 7.40 -1.71 -4.22
CA TRP A 136 7.80 -2.93 -4.90
C TRP A 136 8.77 -2.65 -6.06
N GLY A 137 8.43 -1.74 -6.98
CA GLY A 137 9.29 -1.39 -8.10
C GLY A 137 10.65 -0.82 -7.66
N ASN A 138 10.66 0.04 -6.64
CA ASN A 138 11.91 0.57 -6.07
C ASN A 138 12.73 -0.53 -5.36
N TRP A 139 12.07 -1.47 -4.69
CA TRP A 139 12.73 -2.62 -4.07
C TRP A 139 13.36 -3.51 -5.15
N VAL A 140 12.63 -3.93 -6.18
CA VAL A 140 13.15 -4.76 -7.29
C VAL A 140 14.36 -4.10 -7.95
N ASN A 141 14.29 -2.78 -8.19
CA ASN A 141 15.41 -2.02 -8.76
C ASN A 141 16.67 -2.01 -7.89
N SER A 142 16.51 -2.21 -6.60
CA SER A 142 17.60 -2.20 -5.62
C SER A 142 17.85 -3.55 -4.96
N SER A 143 17.10 -4.61 -5.33
CA SER A 143 17.17 -5.93 -4.71
C SER A 143 18.58 -6.53 -4.79
N PRO A 144 19.01 -7.28 -3.76
CA PRO A 144 20.27 -8.01 -3.80
C PRO A 144 20.22 -9.12 -4.85
N LYS A 145 21.35 -9.43 -5.47
CA LYS A 145 21.48 -10.58 -6.38
C LYS A 145 21.26 -11.93 -5.67
N SER A 146 21.44 -11.95 -4.35
CA SER A 146 21.22 -13.13 -3.50
C SER A 146 19.75 -13.37 -3.14
N TYR A 147 18.83 -12.55 -3.65
CA TYR A 147 17.40 -12.75 -3.38
C TYR A 147 16.94 -14.08 -3.96
N THR A 148 16.40 -14.92 -3.08
CA THR A 148 15.73 -16.17 -3.41
C THR A 148 14.41 -16.24 -2.64
N ALA A 149 13.36 -16.73 -3.28
CA ALA A 149 12.05 -16.90 -2.69
C ALA A 149 11.33 -18.09 -3.34
N PRO A 150 10.17 -18.52 -2.85
CA PRO A 150 9.35 -19.47 -3.58
C PRO A 150 9.11 -19.00 -5.01
N LEU A 151 9.13 -19.94 -5.95
CA LEU A 151 8.90 -19.62 -7.35
C LEU A 151 7.46 -19.18 -7.59
N THR A 152 7.27 -18.29 -8.55
CA THR A 152 5.94 -17.96 -9.08
C THR A 152 5.31 -19.18 -9.74
N ALA A 153 4.01 -19.16 -10.03
CA ALA A 153 3.31 -20.24 -10.71
C ALA A 153 3.94 -20.62 -12.07
N SER A 154 4.55 -19.65 -12.76
CA SER A 154 5.27 -19.89 -14.03
C SER A 154 6.62 -20.59 -13.84
N LYS A 155 7.12 -20.73 -12.62
CA LYS A 155 8.45 -21.24 -12.25
C LYS A 155 9.66 -20.52 -12.90
N LYS A 156 9.42 -19.37 -13.53
CA LYS A 156 10.46 -18.57 -14.19
C LYS A 156 11.09 -17.52 -13.28
N TRP A 157 10.36 -17.06 -12.29
CA TRP A 157 10.77 -15.95 -11.42
C TRP A 157 10.57 -16.26 -9.96
N PHE A 158 11.38 -15.64 -9.13
CA PHE A 158 11.14 -15.64 -7.68
C PHE A 158 9.93 -14.76 -7.35
N SER A 159 9.10 -15.24 -6.42
CA SER A 159 7.98 -14.46 -5.91
C SER A 159 8.48 -13.23 -5.14
N SER A 160 7.96 -12.07 -5.48
CA SER A 160 8.26 -10.80 -4.81
C SER A 160 7.02 -10.23 -4.10
N SER A 161 6.15 -11.08 -3.54
CA SER A 161 5.11 -10.61 -2.63
C SER A 161 5.72 -9.91 -1.42
N ALA A 162 4.98 -8.99 -0.79
CA ALA A 162 5.47 -8.26 0.37
C ALA A 162 5.95 -9.22 1.47
N GLU A 163 5.20 -10.30 1.71
CA GLU A 163 5.55 -11.35 2.65
C GLU A 163 6.91 -12.00 2.34
N ASN A 164 7.16 -12.42 1.09
CA ASN A 164 8.42 -13.06 0.70
C ASN A 164 9.60 -12.09 0.75
N VAL A 165 9.39 -10.85 0.35
CA VAL A 165 10.40 -9.80 0.45
C VAL A 165 10.72 -9.52 1.92
N TYR A 166 9.72 -9.41 2.77
CA TYR A 166 9.92 -9.22 4.20
C TYR A 166 10.71 -10.37 4.83
N ARG A 167 10.30 -11.62 4.57
CA ARG A 167 11.01 -12.82 5.04
C ARG A 167 12.50 -12.78 4.71
N PHE A 168 12.83 -12.40 3.49
CA PHE A 168 14.21 -12.28 3.04
C PHE A 168 14.94 -11.13 3.72
N GLU A 169 14.36 -9.93 3.72
CA GLU A 169 15.03 -8.71 4.21
C GLU A 169 15.28 -8.73 5.71
N TYR A 170 14.44 -9.43 6.46
CA TYR A 170 14.50 -9.49 7.92
C TYR A 170 14.94 -10.84 8.47
N GLN A 171 15.23 -11.80 7.57
CA GLN A 171 15.64 -13.17 7.95
C GLN A 171 14.61 -13.87 8.85
N GLU A 172 13.32 -13.66 8.57
CA GLU A 172 12.19 -14.22 9.28
C GLU A 172 11.42 -15.20 8.38
N PRO A 173 11.91 -16.43 8.13
CA PRO A 173 11.34 -17.34 7.14
C PRO A 173 9.90 -17.78 7.46
N ASN A 174 9.51 -17.75 8.72
CA ASN A 174 8.19 -18.18 9.19
C ASN A 174 7.20 -17.01 9.34
N PHE A 175 7.57 -15.79 8.94
CA PHE A 175 6.65 -14.65 8.96
C PHE A 175 5.44 -14.93 8.07
N VAL A 176 4.25 -14.60 8.54
CA VAL A 176 2.98 -14.70 7.80
C VAL A 176 2.26 -13.37 7.86
N GLU A 177 1.92 -12.83 6.71
CA GLU A 177 1.17 -11.59 6.55
C GLU A 177 -0.27 -11.76 7.05
N GLN A 178 -0.80 -10.76 7.74
CA GLN A 178 -2.13 -10.85 8.37
C GLN A 178 -3.28 -10.50 7.43
N HIS A 179 -2.97 -9.94 6.27
CA HIS A 179 -3.93 -9.51 5.25
C HIS A 179 -5.01 -8.57 5.81
N THR A 180 -4.57 -7.51 6.47
CA THR A 180 -5.37 -6.35 6.81
C THR A 180 -4.60 -5.10 6.43
N ALA A 181 -5.27 -4.10 5.87
CA ALA A 181 -4.59 -2.97 5.25
C ALA A 181 -3.57 -2.29 6.18
N LEU A 182 -3.85 -2.12 7.48
CA LEU A 182 -2.88 -1.51 8.40
C LEU A 182 -1.71 -2.44 8.75
N GLU A 183 -1.94 -3.75 8.91
CA GLU A 183 -0.83 -4.69 9.20
C GLU A 183 0.07 -4.83 7.97
N ASP A 184 -0.53 -4.81 6.76
CA ASP A 184 0.22 -4.86 5.51
C ASP A 184 1.01 -3.54 5.30
N CYS A 185 0.46 -2.38 5.65
CA CYS A 185 1.22 -1.12 5.73
C CYS A 185 2.45 -1.22 6.64
N LYS A 186 2.39 -1.98 7.75
CA LYS A 186 3.55 -2.16 8.64
C LYS A 186 4.67 -2.94 7.95
N VAL A 187 4.30 -4.01 7.24
CA VAL A 187 5.22 -4.83 6.43
C VAL A 187 5.86 -3.98 5.34
N GLU A 188 5.05 -3.26 4.58
CA GLU A 188 5.49 -2.40 3.50
C GLU A 188 6.39 -1.24 3.99
N THR A 189 6.06 -0.67 5.15
CA THR A 189 6.88 0.35 5.81
C THR A 189 8.28 -0.19 6.13
N LYS A 190 8.38 -1.43 6.58
CA LYS A 190 9.67 -2.11 6.81
C LYS A 190 10.44 -2.34 5.51
N ILE A 191 9.75 -2.77 4.45
CA ILE A 191 10.39 -2.92 3.12
C ILE A 191 10.87 -1.55 2.61
N LEU A 192 10.08 -0.50 2.80
CA LEU A 192 10.48 0.87 2.47
C LEU A 192 11.76 1.29 3.21
N ASP A 193 11.96 0.89 4.48
CA ASP A 193 13.20 1.14 5.21
C ASP A 193 14.42 0.60 4.47
N LYS A 194 14.32 -0.63 3.96
CA LYS A 194 15.41 -1.26 3.18
C LYS A 194 15.65 -0.54 1.85
N VAL A 195 14.58 -0.12 1.16
CA VAL A 195 14.67 0.67 -0.07
C VAL A 195 15.39 1.98 0.17
N LEU A 196 15.00 2.72 1.22
CA LEU A 196 15.61 4.01 1.56
C LEU A 196 17.08 3.88 2.01
N ALA A 197 17.41 2.81 2.74
CA ALA A 197 18.76 2.54 3.24
C ALA A 197 19.76 2.24 2.11
N ARG A 198 19.32 1.67 1.00
CA ARG A 198 20.17 1.30 -0.14
C ARG A 198 20.72 2.49 -0.94
N LYS A 199 20.28 3.71 -0.64
CA LYS A 199 20.78 4.96 -1.25
C LYS A 199 20.76 4.99 -2.78
N LYS A 200 19.97 4.13 -3.43
CA LYS A 200 19.78 4.20 -4.87
C LYS A 200 18.79 5.31 -5.23
N LYS A 201 18.87 5.80 -6.46
CA LYS A 201 17.93 6.81 -6.97
C LYS A 201 16.50 6.24 -6.92
N LEU A 202 15.66 6.85 -6.08
CA LEU A 202 14.26 6.47 -5.97
C LEU A 202 13.50 6.91 -7.22
N ARG A 203 12.65 6.03 -7.72
CA ARG A 203 11.68 6.36 -8.75
C ARG A 203 10.40 6.86 -8.08
N ILE A 204 10.16 8.14 -8.24
CA ILE A 204 8.99 8.85 -7.75
C ILE A 204 8.29 9.44 -8.96
N VAL A 205 6.99 9.23 -9.08
CA VAL A 205 6.17 9.66 -10.22
C VAL A 205 5.06 10.61 -9.77
N LYS A 206 4.43 11.31 -10.72
CA LYS A 206 3.32 12.22 -10.43
C LYS A 206 1.95 11.64 -10.83
N ASN A 207 1.97 10.58 -11.64
CA ASN A 207 0.76 9.95 -12.14
C ASN A 207 0.88 8.43 -11.98
N PRO A 208 -0.16 7.72 -11.50
CA PRO A 208 -0.15 6.25 -11.40
C PRO A 208 0.12 5.53 -12.72
N LYS A 209 -0.20 6.16 -13.84
CA LYS A 209 0.10 5.60 -15.17
C LYS A 209 1.59 5.52 -15.48
N ASP A 210 2.41 6.30 -14.77
CA ASP A 210 3.86 6.34 -14.94
C ASP A 210 4.58 5.26 -14.11
N PHE A 211 3.86 4.48 -13.30
CA PHE A 211 4.42 3.31 -12.65
C PHE A 211 4.86 2.28 -13.69
N GLU A 212 6.03 1.68 -13.47
CA GLU A 212 6.51 0.60 -14.33
C GLU A 212 5.58 -0.61 -14.25
N SER A 213 5.46 -1.32 -15.36
CA SER A 213 4.73 -2.59 -15.36
C SER A 213 5.58 -3.69 -14.72
N PHE A 214 4.92 -4.71 -14.19
CA PHE A 214 5.55 -5.93 -13.69
C PHE A 214 6.59 -6.50 -14.68
N TRP A 215 6.29 -6.46 -15.97
CA TRP A 215 7.14 -7.02 -17.02
C TRP A 215 8.50 -6.32 -17.17
N SER A 216 8.62 -5.06 -16.79
CA SER A 216 9.89 -4.31 -16.87
C SER A 216 10.93 -4.73 -15.81
N PHE A 217 10.52 -5.52 -14.80
CA PHE A 217 11.39 -5.98 -13.71
C PHE A 217 11.73 -7.47 -13.77
N ASN A 218 11.10 -8.24 -14.65
CA ASN A 218 11.19 -9.70 -14.68
C ASN A 218 12.62 -10.21 -14.76
N SER A 219 13.47 -9.59 -15.59
CA SER A 219 14.86 -10.04 -15.77
C SER A 219 15.71 -10.01 -14.49
N LYS A 220 15.30 -9.24 -13.47
CA LYS A 220 16.03 -9.14 -12.19
C LYS A 220 15.65 -10.21 -11.19
N LEU A 221 14.48 -10.81 -11.36
CA LEU A 221 13.95 -11.87 -10.50
C LEU A 221 13.88 -13.21 -11.22
N GLU A 222 14.48 -13.28 -12.40
CA GLU A 222 14.52 -14.50 -13.21
C GLU A 222 15.42 -15.55 -12.55
N VAL A 223 14.93 -16.77 -12.52
CA VAL A 223 15.72 -17.91 -12.03
C VAL A 223 16.75 -18.23 -13.11
N ALA A 224 18.02 -18.24 -12.74
CA ALA A 224 19.07 -18.70 -13.64
C ALA A 224 18.79 -20.15 -14.01
N THR A 225 18.52 -20.43 -15.29
CA THR A 225 18.35 -21.77 -15.86
C THR A 225 19.69 -22.46 -15.98
#